data_d3a68289ec7047f60a6ac9a67b560f37
#
_entry.id   d3a68289ec7047f60a6ac9a67b560f37
#
_cell.length_a   1.000
_cell.length_b   1.000
_cell.length_c   1.000
_cell.angle_alpha   90.00
_cell.angle_beta   90.00
_cell.angle_gamma   90.00
#
_symmetry.space_group_name_H-M   'P 1'
#
loop_
_entity.id
_entity.type
_entity.pdbx_description
1 polymer ?
#
loop_
_entity_poly.entity_id
_entity_poly.type
_entity_poly.pdbx_seq_one_letter_code
_entity_poly.pdbx_strand_id
1 'polypeptide(L)'
;MKKGLIGIFLTFFIGSLMFPGICISEEMSNHELMQELKVLKEQIRILEEKLDNQEKMSTQEISKEAPAILEGQGLPERVRRIEEKMEQKQEGILAKWADKITLSGVIEAEAGYENYDYGDPAEDDEDSSDITLATVELGLDVDIIKHVKGHVLFLWEEDDTEPVDVDEGFITLDGEDVVPLYLNVGKLYVPFGNFESHFISDPLTLELGETRESALTVGCVNEWMDFSVSAFNGDIDETGEDNHIESYVASVSFSVPEELISNFGIRAGVSYISNIADSDGLQDYLDEKYGVDKIKDYISGWSVFLSACFMDKLFFEAEYVGANDNFEASDLGLAPGVKFEPKTWNFELAYAATDRVEVAVKYEGGDDLWDFLPEYQYGAVFTYGLFENTSLALEYLHGEFENDDERDLITTQLAVEF
;
A
#
# COMPACT_ATOMS: atom_id res chain seq x y z
N MET A 1 -15.76 -3.48 34.42
CA MET A 1 -16.23 -2.75 33.24
C MET A 1 -15.08 -1.84 32.82
N LYS A 2 -14.15 -2.33 32.05
CA LYS A 2 -13.13 -1.57 31.31
C LYS A 2 -13.16 -2.14 29.91
N LYS A 3 -13.57 -1.33 28.96
CA LYS A 3 -13.50 -1.69 27.54
C LYS A 3 -12.01 -1.51 27.17
N GLY A 4 -11.33 -2.62 26.90
CA GLY A 4 -10.02 -2.61 26.28
C GLY A 4 -10.19 -2.16 24.84
N LEU A 5 -9.48 -1.15 24.45
CA LEU A 5 -9.24 -0.78 23.06
C LEU A 5 -8.32 -1.85 22.49
N ILE A 6 -8.83 -2.69 21.64
CA ILE A 6 -8.01 -3.59 20.83
C ILE A 6 -7.48 -2.71 19.70
N GLY A 7 -6.21 -2.36 19.79
CA GLY A 7 -5.48 -1.80 18.66
C GLY A 7 -5.31 -2.90 17.63
N ILE A 8 -6.03 -2.80 16.54
CA ILE A 8 -5.74 -3.57 15.34
C ILE A 8 -4.47 -2.93 14.76
N PHE A 9 -3.32 -3.55 14.98
CA PHE A 9 -2.13 -3.26 14.19
C PHE A 9 -2.43 -3.73 12.77
N LEU A 10 -2.93 -2.83 11.95
CA LEU A 10 -2.85 -2.97 10.51
C LEU A 10 -1.45 -2.49 10.16
N THR A 11 -0.51 -3.41 10.06
CA THR A 11 0.79 -3.13 9.46
C THR A 11 0.51 -2.94 7.98
N PHE A 12 0.52 -1.70 7.52
CA PHE A 12 0.47 -1.39 6.10
C PHE A 12 1.85 -1.66 5.52
N PHE A 13 1.86 -2.50 4.54
CA PHE A 13 3.02 -2.82 3.74
C PHE A 13 3.22 -1.74 2.68
N ILE A 14 4.44 -1.26 2.59
CA ILE A 14 4.87 -0.35 1.54
C ILE A 14 5.88 -1.09 0.69
N GLY A 15 5.46 -1.44 -0.52
CA GLY A 15 6.37 -1.85 -1.57
C GLY A 15 6.87 -0.62 -2.32
N SER A 16 8.17 -0.48 -2.36
CA SER A 16 8.87 0.53 -3.12
C SER A 16 8.63 0.35 -4.63
N LEU A 17 8.19 1.37 -5.32
CA LEU A 17 7.97 1.37 -6.76
C LEU A 17 8.84 2.42 -7.44
N MET A 18 9.81 1.94 -8.20
CA MET A 18 10.50 2.78 -9.17
C MET A 18 9.74 2.83 -10.49
N PHE A 19 9.40 4.03 -10.95
CA PHE A 19 9.11 4.27 -12.36
C PHE A 19 10.35 4.82 -13.05
N PRO A 20 10.78 4.29 -14.21
CA PRO A 20 11.80 4.93 -15.00
C PRO A 20 11.26 6.25 -15.52
N GLY A 21 11.84 7.34 -15.04
CA GLY A 21 11.57 8.67 -15.54
C GLY A 21 11.92 8.74 -17.02
N ILE A 22 10.91 8.80 -17.89
CA ILE A 22 11.09 9.34 -19.23
C ILE A 22 11.36 10.82 -19.05
N CYS A 23 12.63 11.14 -18.97
CA CYS A 23 13.12 12.51 -19.06
C CYS A 23 12.94 13.01 -20.49
N ILE A 24 11.71 13.39 -20.86
CA ILE A 24 11.47 14.31 -21.97
C ILE A 24 11.40 15.68 -21.32
N SER A 25 12.56 16.29 -21.13
CA SER A 25 12.61 17.73 -20.95
C SER A 25 12.31 18.38 -22.31
N GLU A 26 11.07 18.42 -22.71
CA GLU A 26 10.61 19.48 -23.58
C GLU A 26 10.49 20.71 -22.69
N GLU A 27 11.44 21.63 -22.85
CA GLU A 27 11.28 23.01 -22.37
C GLU A 27 9.97 23.53 -22.95
N MET A 28 8.89 23.51 -22.14
CA MET A 28 7.64 24.14 -22.51
C MET A 28 7.95 25.60 -22.90
N SER A 29 7.70 25.91 -24.14
CA SER A 29 7.91 27.24 -24.67
C SER A 29 7.11 28.23 -23.82
N ASN A 30 7.69 29.41 -23.56
CA ASN A 30 6.99 30.51 -22.90
C ASN A 30 5.61 30.82 -23.53
N HIS A 31 5.39 30.40 -24.77
CA HIS A 31 4.14 30.54 -25.48
C HIS A 31 3.10 29.50 -25.04
N GLU A 32 3.48 28.27 -24.74
CA GLU A 32 2.60 27.20 -24.22
C GLU A 32 2.20 27.47 -22.78
N LEU A 33 3.16 27.87 -21.95
CA LEU A 33 2.87 28.36 -20.57
C LEU A 33 1.86 29.51 -20.55
N MET A 34 1.98 30.45 -21.50
CA MET A 34 1.02 31.56 -21.63
C MET A 34 -0.33 31.12 -22.16
N GLN A 35 -0.43 30.03 -22.92
CA GLN A 35 -1.71 29.44 -23.34
C GLN A 35 -2.37 28.71 -22.18
N GLU A 36 -1.64 27.91 -21.41
CA GLU A 36 -2.18 27.25 -20.22
C GLU A 36 -2.63 28.25 -19.16
N LEU A 37 -1.87 29.30 -18.90
CA LEU A 37 -2.31 30.40 -18.03
C LEU A 37 -3.59 31.08 -18.49
N LYS A 38 -3.81 31.19 -19.81
CA LYS A 38 -5.06 31.72 -20.34
C LYS A 38 -6.22 30.76 -20.12
N VAL A 39 -6.01 29.46 -20.31
CA VAL A 39 -7.02 28.42 -20.07
C VAL A 39 -7.39 28.37 -18.58
N LEU A 40 -6.38 28.40 -17.69
CA LEU A 40 -6.62 28.43 -16.24
C LEU A 40 -7.40 29.67 -15.80
N LYS A 41 -7.05 30.85 -16.31
CA LYS A 41 -7.79 32.09 -16.03
C LYS A 41 -9.22 32.03 -16.50
N GLU A 42 -9.48 31.42 -17.65
CA GLU A 42 -10.86 31.27 -18.13
C GLU A 42 -11.66 30.25 -17.30
N GLN A 43 -11.02 29.18 -16.82
CA GLN A 43 -11.64 28.23 -15.88
C GLN A 43 -11.99 28.88 -14.55
N ILE A 44 -11.10 29.70 -14.00
CA ILE A 44 -11.36 30.47 -12.78
C ILE A 44 -12.56 31.42 -13.01
N ARG A 45 -12.62 32.13 -14.14
CA ARG A 45 -13.74 33.02 -14.47
C ARG A 45 -15.09 32.27 -14.56
N ILE A 46 -15.06 31.05 -15.15
CA ILE A 46 -16.27 30.20 -15.25
C ILE A 46 -16.69 29.71 -13.86
N LEU A 47 -15.77 29.42 -12.99
CA LEU A 47 -16.05 29.02 -11.61
C LEU A 47 -16.61 30.19 -10.80
N GLU A 48 -16.04 31.37 -10.93
CA GLU A 48 -16.58 32.60 -10.30
C GLU A 48 -17.98 32.89 -10.77
N GLU A 49 -18.28 32.78 -12.08
CA GLU A 49 -19.61 32.99 -12.64
C GLU A 49 -20.63 31.92 -12.18
N LYS A 50 -20.19 30.69 -11.97
CA LYS A 50 -20.99 29.61 -11.35
C LYS A 50 -21.28 29.89 -9.88
N LEU A 51 -20.30 30.35 -9.12
CA LEU A 51 -20.46 30.76 -7.72
C LEU A 51 -21.45 31.91 -7.60
N ASP A 52 -21.30 32.97 -8.43
CA ASP A 52 -22.18 34.12 -8.47
C ASP A 52 -23.64 33.74 -8.86
N ASN A 53 -23.79 32.75 -9.74
CA ASN A 53 -25.09 32.21 -10.11
C ASN A 53 -25.71 31.34 -9.01
N GLN A 54 -24.92 30.57 -8.29
CA GLN A 54 -25.35 29.80 -7.12
C GLN A 54 -25.78 30.76 -5.98
N GLU A 55 -25.01 31.81 -5.76
CA GLU A 55 -25.35 32.85 -4.76
C GLU A 55 -26.64 33.58 -5.11
N LYS A 56 -26.87 33.91 -6.39
CA LYS A 56 -28.13 34.50 -6.88
C LYS A 56 -29.33 33.55 -6.80
N MET A 57 -29.12 32.24 -7.06
CA MET A 57 -30.19 31.25 -6.91
C MET A 57 -30.52 31.02 -5.43
N SER A 58 -29.54 30.94 -4.54
CA SER A 58 -29.79 30.84 -3.10
C SER A 58 -30.49 32.07 -2.53
N THR A 59 -30.16 33.25 -3.04
CA THR A 59 -30.83 34.51 -2.66
C THR A 59 -32.27 34.58 -3.17
N GLN A 60 -32.57 33.98 -4.34
CA GLN A 60 -33.95 33.90 -4.88
C GLN A 60 -34.79 32.84 -4.15
N GLU A 61 -34.25 31.73 -3.70
CA GLU A 61 -34.99 30.77 -2.88
C GLU A 61 -35.28 31.30 -1.48
N ILE A 62 -34.32 32.01 -0.86
CA ILE A 62 -34.53 32.68 0.44
C ILE A 62 -35.62 33.76 0.34
N SER A 63 -35.79 34.41 -0.81
CA SER A 63 -36.84 35.42 -1.00
C SER A 63 -38.24 34.82 -1.21
N LYS A 64 -38.35 33.53 -1.55
CA LYS A 64 -39.65 32.86 -1.76
C LYS A 64 -40.22 32.22 -0.50
N GLU A 65 -39.41 31.96 0.52
CA GLU A 65 -39.81 31.36 1.80
C GLU A 65 -39.92 32.36 2.97
N ALA A 66 -39.95 33.65 2.71
CA ALA A 66 -40.14 34.64 3.76
C ALA A 66 -41.65 34.72 4.15
N PRO A 67 -42.07 34.17 5.32
CA PRO A 67 -43.39 34.46 5.82
C PRO A 67 -43.46 35.93 6.22
N ALA A 68 -44.60 36.55 5.91
CA ALA A 68 -44.93 37.98 6.16
C ALA A 68 -45.09 38.29 7.65
N ILE A 69 -44.08 38.10 8.49
CA ILE A 69 -44.07 38.56 9.89
C ILE A 69 -42.62 38.89 10.26
N LEU A 70 -42.15 40.07 9.92
CA LEU A 70 -40.97 40.71 10.56
C LEU A 70 -40.86 42.19 10.15
N GLU A 71 -41.94 42.96 10.32
CA GLU A 71 -41.85 44.41 10.40
C GLU A 71 -41.39 44.77 11.83
N GLY A 72 -40.10 45.07 12.03
CA GLY A 72 -39.59 45.58 13.30
C GLY A 72 -38.13 45.32 13.62
N GLN A 73 -37.40 44.47 12.86
CA GLN A 73 -35.98 44.21 13.12
C GLN A 73 -35.09 44.95 12.12
N GLY A 74 -34.07 45.66 12.63
CA GLY A 74 -33.14 46.41 11.79
C GLY A 74 -32.27 45.51 10.90
N LEU A 75 -31.84 46.06 9.75
CA LEU A 75 -30.98 45.34 8.77
C LEU A 75 -29.80 44.57 9.40
N PRO A 76 -29.07 45.09 10.41
CA PRO A 76 -27.98 44.40 11.05
C PRO A 76 -28.39 43.10 11.76
N GLU A 77 -29.58 43.02 12.32
CA GLU A 77 -30.06 41.85 13.06
C GLU A 77 -30.56 40.76 12.11
N ARG A 78 -31.03 41.13 10.93
CA ARG A 78 -31.38 40.20 9.85
C ARG A 78 -30.14 39.60 9.21
N VAL A 79 -29.09 40.40 8.99
CA VAL A 79 -27.79 39.91 8.48
C VAL A 79 -27.17 38.93 9.47
N ARG A 80 -27.11 39.30 10.76
CA ARG A 80 -26.56 38.38 11.80
C ARG A 80 -27.31 37.04 11.87
N ARG A 81 -28.63 37.01 11.75
CA ARG A 81 -29.41 35.76 11.73
C ARG A 81 -29.19 34.93 10.47
N ILE A 82 -28.89 35.56 9.34
CA ILE A 82 -28.54 34.85 8.12
C ILE A 82 -27.13 34.28 8.25
N GLU A 83 -26.20 35.04 8.77
CA GLU A 83 -24.83 34.58 9.10
C GLU A 83 -24.85 33.41 10.07
N GLU A 84 -25.58 33.54 11.21
CA GLU A 84 -25.74 32.45 12.19
C GLU A 84 -26.37 31.18 11.58
N LYS A 85 -27.35 31.34 10.67
CA LYS A 85 -27.95 30.18 9.96
C LYS A 85 -27.06 29.60 8.90
N MET A 86 -26.24 30.40 8.25
CA MET A 86 -25.23 29.90 7.29
C MET A 86 -24.10 29.17 8.02
N GLU A 87 -23.59 29.71 9.13
CA GLU A 87 -22.60 29.04 9.99
C GLU A 87 -23.16 27.72 10.52
N GLN A 88 -24.35 27.68 11.11
CA GLN A 88 -24.99 26.44 11.59
C GLN A 88 -25.24 25.42 10.47
N LYS A 89 -25.56 25.88 9.26
CA LYS A 89 -25.75 24.99 8.11
C LYS A 89 -24.41 24.46 7.58
N GLN A 90 -23.39 25.28 7.60
CA GLN A 90 -22.03 24.91 7.19
C GLN A 90 -21.38 23.98 8.23
N GLU A 91 -21.50 24.28 9.53
CA GLU A 91 -21.11 23.36 10.61
C GLU A 91 -21.85 22.04 10.53
N GLY A 92 -23.17 22.05 10.26
CA GLY A 92 -23.97 20.83 10.14
C GLY A 92 -23.64 19.99 8.88
N ILE A 93 -23.15 20.61 7.81
CA ILE A 93 -22.67 19.91 6.63
C ILE A 93 -21.27 19.35 6.89
N LEU A 94 -20.36 20.16 7.41
CA LEU A 94 -19.00 19.74 7.77
C LEU A 94 -19.02 18.60 8.81
N ALA A 95 -19.85 18.70 9.84
CA ALA A 95 -20.03 17.63 10.82
C ALA A 95 -20.52 16.33 10.18
N LYS A 96 -21.47 16.40 9.25
CA LYS A 96 -21.98 15.21 8.53
C LYS A 96 -20.95 14.56 7.62
N TRP A 97 -20.00 15.32 7.11
CA TRP A 97 -18.89 14.77 6.31
C TRP A 97 -17.75 14.31 7.20
N ALA A 98 -17.48 15.01 8.30
CA ALA A 98 -16.46 14.61 9.28
C ALA A 98 -16.72 13.20 9.85
N ASP A 99 -18.00 12.87 10.11
CA ASP A 99 -18.40 11.52 10.58
C ASP A 99 -18.27 10.43 9.50
N LYS A 100 -17.97 10.81 8.26
CA LYS A 100 -17.87 9.89 7.10
C LYS A 100 -16.46 9.75 6.55
N ILE A 101 -15.54 10.52 7.05
CA ILE A 101 -14.16 10.58 6.58
C ILE A 101 -13.27 10.16 7.73
N THR A 102 -12.46 9.15 7.49
CA THR A 102 -11.36 8.76 8.37
C THR A 102 -10.06 9.18 7.70
N LEU A 103 -9.22 9.88 8.43
CA LEU A 103 -7.87 10.24 8.02
C LEU A 103 -6.90 9.40 8.82
N SER A 104 -5.94 8.80 8.16
CA SER A 104 -4.85 8.04 8.77
C SER A 104 -3.54 8.42 8.09
N GLY A 105 -2.43 8.11 8.71
CA GLY A 105 -1.14 8.31 8.08
C GLY A 105 0.01 7.81 8.94
N VAL A 106 1.18 7.69 8.32
CA VAL A 106 2.43 7.34 8.97
C VAL A 106 3.54 8.27 8.49
N ILE A 107 4.48 8.54 9.37
CA ILE A 107 5.74 9.24 9.04
C ILE A 107 6.86 8.43 9.67
N GLU A 108 7.81 8.00 8.85
CA GLU A 108 8.94 7.18 9.24
C GLU A 108 10.25 7.84 8.82
N ALA A 109 11.14 7.95 9.79
CA ALA A 109 12.50 8.43 9.56
C ALA A 109 13.48 7.35 9.99
N GLU A 110 14.42 7.05 9.12
CA GLU A 110 15.38 5.97 9.30
C GLU A 110 16.81 6.48 9.33
N ALA A 111 17.66 5.73 10.02
CA ALA A 111 19.10 5.85 9.95
C ALA A 111 19.67 4.45 9.70
N GLY A 112 20.20 4.24 8.52
CA GLY A 112 20.75 2.98 8.04
C GLY A 112 22.28 2.96 8.02
N TYR A 113 22.83 1.79 8.25
CA TYR A 113 24.22 1.43 7.91
C TYR A 113 24.20 0.09 7.20
N GLU A 114 24.84 0.02 6.05
CA GLU A 114 24.98 -1.18 5.24
C GLU A 114 26.45 -1.46 5.00
N ASN A 115 26.83 -2.74 5.11
CA ASN A 115 28.11 -3.25 4.66
C ASN A 115 27.85 -4.36 3.64
N TYR A 116 28.47 -4.24 2.47
CA TYR A 116 28.34 -5.20 1.38
C TYR A 116 29.71 -5.74 1.01
N ASP A 117 29.89 -7.05 1.24
CA ASP A 117 31.11 -7.78 0.94
C ASP A 117 30.90 -8.59 -0.35
N TYR A 118 31.66 -8.26 -1.41
CA TYR A 118 31.56 -8.95 -2.69
C TYR A 118 32.27 -10.31 -2.65
N GLY A 119 31.61 -11.36 -3.10
CA GLY A 119 32.19 -12.70 -3.24
C GLY A 119 33.30 -12.78 -4.27
N ASP A 120 33.37 -11.85 -5.25
CA ASP A 120 34.46 -11.74 -6.21
C ASP A 120 35.62 -10.92 -5.62
N PRO A 121 36.82 -11.55 -5.39
CA PRO A 121 38.00 -10.85 -4.86
C PRO A 121 38.53 -9.71 -5.75
N ALA A 122 37.99 -9.51 -6.95
CA ALA A 122 38.33 -8.42 -7.84
C ALA A 122 37.52 -7.12 -7.58
N GLU A 123 36.46 -7.23 -6.79
CA GLU A 123 35.64 -6.12 -6.33
C GLU A 123 36.06 -5.73 -4.91
N ASP A 124 36.00 -4.45 -4.58
CA ASP A 124 36.31 -3.95 -3.24
C ASP A 124 35.00 -3.88 -2.44
N ASP A 125 35.02 -4.32 -1.17
CA ASP A 125 33.88 -4.24 -0.26
C ASP A 125 33.40 -2.79 -0.10
N GLU A 126 32.11 -2.59 0.05
CA GLU A 126 31.49 -1.28 0.16
C GLU A 126 30.77 -1.11 1.50
N ASP A 127 30.85 0.08 2.09
CA ASP A 127 30.03 0.46 3.24
C ASP A 127 29.33 1.79 3.00
N SER A 128 28.10 1.89 3.44
CA SER A 128 27.27 3.09 3.31
C SER A 128 26.51 3.40 4.57
N SER A 129 26.11 4.64 4.74
CA SER A 129 25.19 5.03 5.82
C SER A 129 24.45 6.29 5.44
N ASP A 130 23.15 6.36 5.75
CA ASP A 130 22.33 7.52 5.48
C ASP A 130 21.27 7.74 6.57
N ILE A 131 20.65 8.91 6.51
CA ILE A 131 19.45 9.26 7.29
C ILE A 131 18.41 9.75 6.30
N THR A 132 17.31 9.02 6.18
CA THR A 132 16.26 9.26 5.21
C THR A 132 14.92 9.50 5.89
N LEU A 133 14.05 10.25 5.25
CA LEU A 133 12.62 10.24 5.53
C LEU A 133 12.02 9.08 4.71
N ALA A 134 12.06 7.88 5.31
CA ALA A 134 11.77 6.65 4.58
C ALA A 134 10.36 6.64 4.01
N THR A 135 9.37 7.08 4.84
CA THR A 135 7.97 6.99 4.44
C THR A 135 7.16 8.17 4.94
N VAL A 136 6.29 8.69 4.08
CA VAL A 136 5.17 9.57 4.45
C VAL A 136 3.92 9.08 3.73
N GLU A 137 2.98 8.53 4.49
CA GLU A 137 1.67 8.13 3.99
C GLU A 137 0.56 9.02 4.51
N LEU A 138 -0.46 9.19 3.66
CA LEU A 138 -1.71 9.83 4.03
C LEU A 138 -2.89 9.06 3.44
N GLY A 139 -3.61 8.36 4.28
CA GLY A 139 -4.81 7.59 3.94
C GLY A 139 -6.09 8.40 4.15
N LEU A 140 -7.03 8.25 3.25
CA LEU A 140 -8.35 8.85 3.28
C LEU A 140 -9.42 7.81 2.97
N ASP A 141 -10.19 7.42 3.99
CA ASP A 141 -11.36 6.56 3.85
C ASP A 141 -12.64 7.37 3.90
N VAL A 142 -13.57 7.11 2.98
CA VAL A 142 -14.83 7.87 2.88
C VAL A 142 -16.04 6.94 2.79
N ASP A 143 -16.92 6.99 3.78
CA ASP A 143 -18.26 6.38 3.72
C ASP A 143 -19.21 7.27 2.89
N ILE A 144 -19.19 7.10 1.56
CA ILE A 144 -19.94 7.95 0.62
C ILE A 144 -21.44 7.83 0.89
N ILE A 145 -21.95 6.60 0.78
CA ILE A 145 -23.32 6.20 1.16
C ILE A 145 -23.24 4.77 1.70
N LYS A 146 -24.34 4.27 2.29
CA LYS A 146 -24.42 2.86 2.67
C LYS A 146 -24.03 1.96 1.50
N HIS A 147 -23.17 0.97 1.74
CA HIS A 147 -22.60 0.04 0.76
C HIS A 147 -21.68 0.65 -0.30
N VAL A 148 -21.29 1.92 -0.20
CA VAL A 148 -20.32 2.52 -1.12
C VAL A 148 -19.28 3.28 -0.32
N LYS A 149 -18.05 2.78 -0.35
CA LYS A 149 -16.88 3.38 0.30
C LYS A 149 -15.86 3.81 -0.76
N GLY A 150 -15.04 4.75 -0.44
CA GLY A 150 -13.88 5.15 -1.25
C GLY A 150 -12.65 5.14 -0.39
N HIS A 151 -11.55 4.71 -0.94
CA HIS A 151 -10.22 4.73 -0.34
C HIS A 151 -9.24 5.45 -1.25
N VAL A 152 -8.33 6.23 -0.67
CA VAL A 152 -7.18 6.82 -1.36
C VAL A 152 -6.01 6.83 -0.40
N LEU A 153 -4.86 6.32 -0.82
CA LEU A 153 -3.59 6.39 -0.13
C LEU A 153 -2.61 7.22 -0.97
N PHE A 154 -2.00 8.21 -0.35
CA PHE A 154 -0.90 8.98 -0.92
C PHE A 154 0.39 8.52 -0.26
N LEU A 155 1.42 8.28 -1.06
CA LEU A 155 2.74 7.85 -0.65
C LEU A 155 3.80 8.85 -1.12
N TRP A 156 4.81 9.07 -0.28
CA TRP A 156 6.05 9.73 -0.61
C TRP A 156 7.20 9.06 0.16
N GLU A 157 8.29 8.78 -0.55
CA GLU A 157 9.51 8.16 -0.03
C GLU A 157 10.70 8.91 -0.61
N GLU A 158 11.68 9.22 0.24
CA GLU A 158 12.88 9.94 -0.19
C GLU A 158 13.73 9.07 -1.12
N ASP A 159 14.13 9.65 -2.25
CA ASP A 159 14.94 9.00 -3.30
C ASP A 159 14.23 7.84 -4.04
N ASP A 160 12.96 7.57 -3.76
CA ASP A 160 12.18 6.52 -4.38
C ASP A 160 10.88 7.07 -4.99
N THR A 161 9.86 7.33 -4.19
CA THR A 161 8.57 7.84 -4.67
C THR A 161 8.52 9.37 -4.66
N GLU A 162 9.15 10.02 -5.63
CA GLU A 162 9.13 11.47 -5.82
C GLU A 162 8.66 11.86 -7.23
N PRO A 163 7.64 12.74 -7.37
CA PRO A 163 6.81 13.42 -6.35
C PRO A 163 5.78 12.48 -5.71
N VAL A 164 5.01 12.98 -4.70
CA VAL A 164 3.90 12.25 -4.07
C VAL A 164 3.05 11.53 -5.11
N ASP A 165 2.85 10.22 -4.95
CA ASP A 165 2.02 9.40 -5.81
C ASP A 165 0.70 8.99 -5.13
N VAL A 166 -0.26 8.53 -5.93
CA VAL A 166 -1.45 7.83 -5.47
C VAL A 166 -1.11 6.35 -5.43
N ASP A 167 -0.76 5.88 -4.26
CA ASP A 167 -0.41 4.49 -4.02
C ASP A 167 -1.61 3.58 -4.22
N GLU A 168 -2.67 3.81 -3.47
CA GLU A 168 -3.95 3.16 -3.66
C GLU A 168 -5.07 4.16 -3.95
N GLY A 169 -6.04 3.75 -4.77
CA GLY A 169 -7.24 4.55 -5.03
C GLY A 169 -8.36 3.69 -5.59
N PHE A 170 -9.33 3.30 -4.77
CA PHE A 170 -10.41 2.40 -5.21
C PHE A 170 -11.76 2.71 -4.57
N ILE A 171 -12.80 2.15 -5.20
CA ILE A 171 -14.18 2.20 -4.73
C ILE A 171 -14.57 0.79 -4.29
N THR A 172 -15.14 0.68 -3.09
CA THR A 172 -15.74 -0.56 -2.57
C THR A 172 -17.26 -0.49 -2.64
N LEU A 173 -17.85 -1.52 -3.24
CA LEU A 173 -19.27 -1.84 -3.08
C LEU A 173 -19.39 -3.00 -2.09
N ASP A 174 -19.96 -2.73 -0.92
CA ASP A 174 -20.04 -3.63 0.21
C ASP A 174 -21.47 -4.10 0.43
N GLY A 175 -21.70 -5.41 0.31
CA GLY A 175 -23.01 -6.04 0.51
C GLY A 175 -23.20 -6.65 1.89
N GLU A 176 -22.30 -6.45 2.82
CA GLU A 176 -22.11 -7.17 4.09
C GLU A 176 -23.40 -7.44 4.90
N ASP A 177 -24.28 -6.47 5.05
CA ASP A 177 -25.56 -6.63 5.79
C ASP A 177 -26.69 -7.30 4.97
N VAL A 178 -26.46 -7.54 3.69
CA VAL A 178 -27.44 -8.18 2.77
C VAL A 178 -26.91 -9.51 2.23
N VAL A 179 -25.66 -9.49 1.76
CA VAL A 179 -24.94 -10.65 1.22
C VAL A 179 -23.45 -10.48 1.55
N PRO A 180 -22.73 -11.57 1.88
CA PRO A 180 -21.31 -11.49 2.26
C PRO A 180 -20.40 -11.28 1.03
N LEU A 181 -20.78 -10.37 0.13
CA LEU A 181 -20.05 -10.08 -1.09
C LEU A 181 -19.54 -8.65 -1.09
N TYR A 182 -18.36 -8.46 -1.65
CA TYR A 182 -17.80 -7.14 -1.94
C TYR A 182 -17.25 -7.06 -3.36
N LEU A 183 -17.11 -5.84 -3.85
CA LEU A 183 -16.47 -5.51 -5.12
C LEU A 183 -15.58 -4.29 -4.91
N ASN A 184 -14.28 -4.44 -5.19
CA ASN A 184 -13.33 -3.33 -5.25
C ASN A 184 -12.95 -3.02 -6.70
N VAL A 185 -12.87 -1.76 -7.06
CA VAL A 185 -12.47 -1.30 -8.40
C VAL A 185 -11.56 -0.09 -8.28
N GLY A 186 -10.36 -0.19 -8.78
CA GLY A 186 -9.36 0.88 -8.77
C GLY A 186 -7.95 0.34 -8.66
N LYS A 187 -6.99 1.21 -8.34
CA LYS A 187 -5.60 0.83 -8.06
C LYS A 187 -5.52 0.31 -6.62
N LEU A 188 -5.08 -0.91 -6.44
CA LEU A 188 -5.01 -1.60 -5.14
C LEU A 188 -4.00 -2.75 -5.18
N TYR A 189 -3.51 -3.16 -4.03
CA TYR A 189 -2.77 -4.40 -3.90
C TYR A 189 -3.72 -5.58 -4.09
N VAL A 190 -3.46 -6.41 -5.12
CA VAL A 190 -4.28 -7.60 -5.35
C VAL A 190 -4.00 -8.65 -4.28
N PRO A 191 -4.98 -9.48 -3.89
CA PRO A 191 -4.87 -10.39 -2.74
C PRO A 191 -4.00 -11.62 -3.05
N PHE A 192 -2.71 -11.39 -3.31
CA PHE A 192 -1.69 -12.42 -3.50
C PHE A 192 -0.67 -12.32 -2.36
N GLY A 193 -0.53 -13.37 -1.54
CA GLY A 193 0.30 -13.32 -0.33
C GLY A 193 -0.38 -12.69 0.89
N ASN A 194 0.38 -12.54 1.96
CA ASN A 194 -0.04 -11.88 3.20
C ASN A 194 1.02 -10.87 3.69
N PHE A 195 2.30 -11.18 3.56
CA PHE A 195 3.48 -10.33 3.78
C PHE A 195 3.59 -9.64 5.16
N GLU A 196 2.83 -10.11 6.17
CA GLU A 196 2.93 -9.56 7.52
C GLU A 196 4.34 -9.76 8.10
N SER A 197 4.91 -8.70 8.67
CA SER A 197 6.24 -8.70 9.29
C SER A 197 6.26 -7.84 10.56
N HIS A 198 7.17 -8.18 11.47
CA HIS A 198 7.50 -7.42 12.68
C HIS A 198 8.81 -6.62 12.54
N PHE A 199 9.44 -6.69 11.37
CA PHE A 199 10.70 -6.04 11.05
C PHE A 199 10.48 -4.66 10.41
N ILE A 200 11.53 -3.84 10.36
CA ILE A 200 11.53 -2.59 9.60
C ILE A 200 11.58 -2.90 8.12
N SER A 201 12.50 -3.80 7.74
CA SER A 201 12.67 -4.23 6.35
C SER A 201 11.62 -5.25 5.94
N ASP A 202 11.13 -5.11 4.72
CA ASP A 202 10.17 -6.01 4.12
C ASP A 202 10.67 -7.44 4.02
N PRO A 203 9.80 -8.45 4.13
CA PRO A 203 10.18 -9.82 3.94
C PRO A 203 10.45 -10.12 2.46
N LEU A 204 11.39 -11.02 2.17
CA LEU A 204 11.70 -11.44 0.80
C LEU A 204 10.49 -11.99 0.04
N THR A 205 9.47 -12.46 0.74
CA THR A 205 8.22 -12.92 0.14
C THR A 205 7.39 -11.77 -0.43
N LEU A 206 7.47 -10.56 0.15
CA LEU A 206 6.86 -9.36 -0.39
C LEU A 206 7.56 -8.96 -1.69
N GLU A 207 8.87 -8.85 -1.67
CA GLU A 207 9.68 -8.46 -2.83
C GLU A 207 9.39 -9.32 -4.07
N LEU A 208 9.13 -10.62 -3.85
CA LEU A 208 8.77 -11.53 -4.94
C LEU A 208 7.28 -11.55 -5.28
N GLY A 209 6.40 -11.11 -4.38
CA GLY A 209 4.97 -11.41 -4.52
C GLY A 209 4.02 -10.23 -4.51
N GLU A 210 4.38 -9.09 -3.95
CA GLU A 210 3.51 -7.94 -3.92
C GLU A 210 3.16 -7.46 -5.32
N THR A 211 1.89 -7.17 -5.54
CA THR A 211 1.38 -6.80 -6.86
C THR A 211 0.31 -5.73 -6.70
N ARG A 212 0.61 -4.51 -7.14
CA ARG A 212 -0.26 -3.34 -7.05
C ARG A 212 -0.76 -2.91 -8.40
N GLU A 213 -2.05 -3.13 -8.66
CA GLU A 213 -2.60 -2.97 -9.99
C GLU A 213 -3.96 -2.26 -10.02
N SER A 214 -4.27 -1.68 -11.19
CA SER A 214 -5.63 -1.23 -11.49
C SER A 214 -6.52 -2.43 -11.77
N ALA A 215 -7.20 -2.92 -10.74
CA ALA A 215 -7.89 -4.19 -10.74
C ALA A 215 -9.40 -4.07 -10.45
N LEU A 216 -10.11 -5.14 -10.81
CA LEU A 216 -11.45 -5.44 -10.36
C LEU A 216 -11.38 -6.69 -9.49
N THR A 217 -11.69 -6.54 -8.20
CA THR A 217 -11.69 -7.64 -7.22
C THR A 217 -13.10 -7.92 -6.74
N VAL A 218 -13.55 -9.16 -6.87
CA VAL A 218 -14.81 -9.64 -6.29
C VAL A 218 -14.49 -10.63 -5.19
N GLY A 219 -15.07 -10.44 -4.01
CA GLY A 219 -14.84 -11.33 -2.90
C GLY A 219 -16.10 -11.66 -2.10
N CYS A 220 -15.94 -12.68 -1.26
CA CYS A 220 -16.95 -13.15 -0.30
C CYS A 220 -16.27 -13.33 1.05
N VAL A 221 -16.66 -12.54 2.03
CA VAL A 221 -16.08 -12.55 3.37
C VAL A 221 -17.10 -12.91 4.42
N ASN A 222 -16.69 -13.70 5.40
CA ASN A 222 -17.44 -13.99 6.61
C ASN A 222 -16.47 -14.18 7.80
N GLU A 223 -16.97 -14.47 8.99
CA GLU A 223 -16.17 -14.60 10.23
C GLU A 223 -15.04 -15.65 10.14
N TRP A 224 -15.09 -16.59 9.20
CA TRP A 224 -14.15 -17.72 9.08
C TRP A 224 -13.27 -17.66 7.85
N MET A 225 -13.74 -17.01 6.81
CA MET A 225 -13.14 -17.15 5.49
C MET A 225 -13.32 -15.89 4.68
N ASP A 226 -12.27 -15.52 3.98
CA ASP A 226 -12.28 -14.58 2.86
C ASP A 226 -11.88 -15.34 1.59
N PHE A 227 -12.67 -15.19 0.55
CA PHE A 227 -12.37 -15.68 -0.80
C PHE A 227 -12.50 -14.53 -1.78
N SER A 228 -11.51 -14.37 -2.64
CA SER A 228 -11.52 -13.30 -3.66
C SER A 228 -10.91 -13.74 -4.99
N VAL A 229 -11.33 -13.06 -6.04
CA VAL A 229 -10.75 -13.15 -7.38
C VAL A 229 -10.58 -11.73 -7.92
N SER A 230 -9.37 -11.40 -8.36
CA SER A 230 -9.02 -10.14 -9.00
C SER A 230 -8.70 -10.36 -10.46
N ALA A 231 -9.04 -9.40 -11.32
CA ALA A 231 -8.64 -9.36 -12.72
C ALA A 231 -8.05 -7.98 -13.02
N PHE A 232 -6.93 -7.96 -13.71
CA PHE A 232 -6.17 -6.76 -14.04
C PHE A 232 -5.40 -6.93 -15.35
N ASN A 233 -4.82 -5.85 -15.82
CA ASN A 233 -3.87 -5.86 -16.90
C ASN A 233 -2.49 -5.69 -16.29
N GLY A 234 -1.70 -6.76 -16.29
CA GLY A 234 -0.34 -6.74 -15.73
C GLY A 234 0.62 -5.90 -16.59
N ASP A 235 1.75 -5.56 -16.00
CA ASP A 235 2.75 -4.72 -16.65
C ASP A 235 3.69 -5.52 -17.58
N ILE A 236 3.83 -6.84 -17.35
CA ILE A 236 4.59 -7.74 -18.22
C ILE A 236 3.67 -8.44 -19.21
N ASP A 237 3.73 -8.03 -20.47
CA ASP A 237 2.91 -8.58 -21.56
C ASP A 237 3.43 -9.95 -22.10
N GLU A 238 2.55 -10.74 -22.71
CA GLU A 238 2.96 -11.91 -23.49
C GLU A 238 3.43 -11.50 -24.89
N THR A 239 4.52 -12.08 -25.37
CA THR A 239 5.13 -11.74 -26.66
C THR A 239 4.23 -12.12 -27.83
N GLY A 240 3.75 -11.10 -28.56
CA GLY A 240 2.93 -11.29 -29.76
C GLY A 240 1.43 -11.16 -29.51
N GLU A 241 1.01 -10.98 -28.29
CA GLU A 241 -0.34 -10.62 -27.91
C GLU A 241 -0.49 -9.09 -27.77
N ASP A 242 -1.75 -8.61 -27.88
CA ASP A 242 -2.09 -7.22 -27.61
C ASP A 242 -2.30 -7.05 -26.10
N ASN A 243 -2.02 -5.86 -25.57
CA ASN A 243 -2.22 -5.51 -24.16
C ASN A 243 -3.72 -5.59 -23.77
N HIS A 244 -4.09 -6.57 -22.96
CA HIS A 244 -5.45 -6.88 -22.54
C HIS A 244 -5.50 -7.25 -21.05
N ILE A 245 -6.71 -7.28 -20.48
CA ILE A 245 -6.94 -7.80 -19.13
C ILE A 245 -6.85 -9.34 -19.20
N GLU A 246 -5.69 -9.88 -18.87
CA GLU A 246 -5.40 -11.32 -18.97
C GLU A 246 -4.84 -11.88 -17.65
N SER A 247 -4.31 -10.99 -16.78
CA SER A 247 -3.80 -11.36 -15.47
C SER A 247 -4.91 -11.48 -14.43
N TYR A 248 -4.79 -12.46 -13.55
CA TYR A 248 -5.74 -12.68 -12.45
C TYR A 248 -5.06 -13.28 -11.23
N VAL A 249 -5.66 -12.95 -10.06
CA VAL A 249 -5.32 -13.53 -8.77
C VAL A 249 -6.55 -14.21 -8.19
N ALA A 250 -6.38 -15.36 -7.57
CA ALA A 250 -7.40 -16.02 -6.76
C ALA A 250 -6.83 -16.31 -5.37
N SER A 251 -7.56 -15.93 -4.32
CA SER A 251 -7.12 -16.08 -2.93
C SER A 251 -8.21 -16.69 -2.07
N VAL A 252 -7.80 -17.48 -1.09
CA VAL A 252 -8.65 -17.94 0.01
C VAL A 252 -7.86 -17.90 1.30
N SER A 253 -8.41 -17.25 2.31
CA SER A 253 -7.87 -17.28 3.67
C SER A 253 -8.93 -17.72 4.69
N PHE A 254 -8.45 -18.34 5.76
CA PHE A 254 -9.26 -18.78 6.91
C PHE A 254 -8.74 -18.09 8.16
N SER A 255 -9.66 -17.58 8.97
CA SER A 255 -9.37 -17.01 10.28
C SER A 255 -10.20 -17.71 11.34
N VAL A 256 -9.61 -18.03 12.48
CA VAL A 256 -10.35 -18.55 13.63
C VAL A 256 -10.92 -17.36 14.41
N PRO A 257 -12.27 -17.26 14.55
CA PRO A 257 -12.87 -16.18 15.34
C PRO A 257 -12.38 -16.17 16.79
N GLU A 258 -12.03 -15.01 17.31
CA GLU A 258 -11.49 -14.81 18.68
C GLU A 258 -12.44 -15.33 19.78
N GLU A 259 -13.74 -15.31 19.54
CA GLU A 259 -14.74 -15.79 20.51
C GLU A 259 -14.67 -17.30 20.78
N LEU A 260 -14.09 -18.09 19.88
CA LEU A 260 -13.99 -19.54 20.01
C LEU A 260 -12.81 -20.00 20.84
N ILE A 261 -11.68 -19.35 20.72
CA ILE A 261 -10.45 -19.69 21.44
C ILE A 261 -9.88 -18.40 22.01
N SER A 262 -10.18 -18.11 23.25
CA SER A 262 -9.66 -16.91 23.92
C SER A 262 -8.13 -16.93 23.92
N ASN A 263 -7.52 -15.82 23.57
CA ASN A 263 -6.07 -15.59 23.53
C ASN A 263 -5.32 -16.46 22.49
N PHE A 264 -5.98 -16.89 21.43
CA PHE A 264 -5.33 -17.61 20.34
C PHE A 264 -5.96 -17.21 19.01
N GLY A 265 -5.24 -16.50 18.19
CA GLY A 265 -5.59 -16.16 16.80
C GLY A 265 -4.82 -17.04 15.82
N ILE A 266 -5.50 -17.49 14.78
CA ILE A 266 -4.85 -18.11 13.61
C ILE A 266 -5.49 -17.56 12.36
N ARG A 267 -4.66 -17.20 11.40
CA ARG A 267 -5.03 -16.93 10.02
C ARG A 267 -4.12 -17.73 9.10
N ALA A 268 -4.66 -18.35 8.08
CA ALA A 268 -3.90 -19.10 7.10
C ALA A 268 -4.56 -18.97 5.73
N GLY A 269 -3.78 -18.90 4.67
CA GLY A 269 -4.30 -18.75 3.33
C GLY A 269 -3.42 -19.32 2.26
N VAL A 270 -4.00 -19.39 1.07
CA VAL A 270 -3.31 -19.72 -0.17
C VAL A 270 -3.83 -18.82 -1.28
N SER A 271 -2.94 -18.35 -2.12
CA SER A 271 -3.28 -17.58 -3.28
C SER A 271 -2.51 -18.05 -4.53
N TYR A 272 -3.08 -17.74 -5.67
CA TYR A 272 -2.53 -18.06 -6.99
C TYR A 272 -2.58 -16.81 -7.86
N ILE A 273 -1.49 -16.54 -8.55
CA ILE A 273 -1.36 -15.49 -9.56
C ILE A 273 -1.09 -16.13 -10.93
N SER A 274 -1.73 -15.61 -11.98
CA SER A 274 -1.57 -16.15 -13.35
C SER A 274 -0.20 -15.85 -13.94
N ASN A 275 0.39 -14.70 -13.58
CA ASN A 275 1.73 -14.29 -13.99
C ASN A 275 2.45 -13.66 -12.80
N ILE A 276 3.47 -14.32 -12.24
CA ILE A 276 4.24 -13.80 -11.10
C ILE A 276 5.19 -12.66 -11.52
N ALA A 277 5.48 -12.53 -12.82
CA ALA A 277 6.27 -11.43 -13.33
C ALA A 277 5.58 -10.07 -13.21
N ASP A 278 4.26 -10.05 -12.95
CA ASP A 278 3.50 -8.83 -12.65
C ASP A 278 3.66 -8.36 -11.20
N SER A 279 4.44 -9.08 -10.36
CA SER A 279 4.77 -8.56 -9.02
C SER A 279 5.76 -7.40 -9.13
N ASP A 280 5.55 -6.38 -8.31
CA ASP A 280 6.24 -5.10 -8.41
C ASP A 280 7.78 -5.27 -8.35
N GLY A 281 8.32 -5.93 -7.33
CA GLY A 281 9.76 -6.11 -7.17
C GLY A 281 10.39 -7.02 -8.25
N LEU A 282 9.72 -8.11 -8.69
CA LEU A 282 10.26 -8.95 -9.75
C LEU A 282 10.21 -8.27 -11.11
N GLN A 283 9.15 -7.52 -11.39
CA GLN A 283 9.02 -6.72 -12.62
C GLN A 283 10.16 -5.70 -12.71
N ASP A 284 10.40 -4.95 -11.65
CA ASP A 284 11.46 -3.95 -11.59
C ASP A 284 12.83 -4.58 -11.82
N TYR A 285 13.11 -5.71 -11.15
CA TYR A 285 14.35 -6.47 -11.37
C TYR A 285 14.52 -6.94 -12.82
N LEU A 286 13.44 -7.43 -13.47
CA LEU A 286 13.48 -7.89 -14.86
C LEU A 286 13.67 -6.73 -15.85
N ASP A 287 13.03 -5.58 -15.62
CA ASP A 287 13.18 -4.39 -16.48
C ASP A 287 14.56 -3.74 -16.31
N GLU A 288 14.97 -3.45 -15.08
CA GLU A 288 16.23 -2.77 -14.81
C GLU A 288 17.45 -3.57 -15.27
N LYS A 289 17.48 -4.85 -14.95
CA LYS A 289 18.65 -5.69 -15.24
C LYS A 289 18.68 -6.23 -16.66
N TYR A 290 17.54 -6.60 -17.21
CA TYR A 290 17.44 -7.29 -18.48
C TYR A 290 16.69 -6.48 -19.56
N GLY A 291 16.00 -5.41 -19.19
CA GLY A 291 15.14 -4.61 -20.08
C GLY A 291 13.96 -5.44 -20.60
N VAL A 292 13.38 -6.28 -19.76
CA VAL A 292 12.30 -7.21 -20.11
C VAL A 292 10.96 -6.61 -19.71
N ASP A 293 10.19 -6.19 -20.70
CA ASP A 293 8.79 -5.77 -20.60
C ASP A 293 7.80 -6.80 -21.18
N LYS A 294 8.32 -7.90 -21.76
CA LYS A 294 7.54 -8.98 -22.37
C LYS A 294 8.22 -10.33 -22.19
N ILE A 295 7.42 -11.34 -21.86
CA ILE A 295 7.84 -12.73 -21.79
C ILE A 295 7.08 -13.57 -22.84
N LYS A 296 7.57 -14.74 -23.16
CA LYS A 296 6.99 -15.59 -24.20
C LYS A 296 5.69 -16.28 -23.75
N ASP A 297 5.69 -16.81 -22.53
CA ASP A 297 4.54 -17.47 -21.91
C ASP A 297 4.46 -16.99 -20.45
N TYR A 298 3.28 -16.68 -19.95
CA TYR A 298 3.06 -16.28 -18.55
C TYR A 298 3.47 -17.37 -17.56
N ILE A 299 4.17 -16.96 -16.50
CA ILE A 299 4.63 -17.87 -15.45
C ILE A 299 3.74 -17.64 -14.22
N SER A 300 2.91 -18.63 -13.91
CA SER A 300 2.07 -18.55 -12.73
C SER A 300 2.86 -18.73 -11.43
N GLY A 301 2.32 -18.17 -10.34
CA GLY A 301 2.88 -18.31 -9.01
C GLY A 301 1.81 -18.68 -7.98
N TRP A 302 2.26 -19.05 -6.80
CA TRP A 302 1.40 -19.28 -5.66
C TRP A 302 2.06 -18.82 -4.37
N SER A 303 1.22 -18.44 -3.40
CA SER A 303 1.62 -18.14 -2.03
C SER A 303 0.85 -19.01 -1.05
N VAL A 304 1.50 -19.34 0.06
CA VAL A 304 0.87 -19.96 1.24
C VAL A 304 1.39 -19.26 2.48
N PHE A 305 0.49 -18.84 3.36
CA PHE A 305 0.86 -18.18 4.61
C PHE A 305 0.16 -18.77 5.83
N LEU A 306 0.76 -18.55 6.99
CA LEU A 306 0.23 -18.86 8.32
C LEU A 306 0.66 -17.78 9.29
N SER A 307 -0.31 -17.06 9.85
CA SER A 307 -0.15 -16.12 10.96
C SER A 307 -0.78 -16.70 12.22
N ALA A 308 -0.09 -16.66 13.34
CA ALA A 308 -0.62 -17.13 14.61
C ALA A 308 -0.23 -16.19 15.75
N CYS A 309 -1.21 -15.89 16.60
CA CYS A 309 -1.01 -15.08 17.80
C CYS A 309 -1.42 -15.87 19.05
N PHE A 310 -0.57 -15.86 20.07
CA PHE A 310 -0.85 -16.51 21.34
C PHE A 310 -0.76 -15.52 22.52
N MET A 311 -1.87 -15.38 23.25
CA MET A 311 -2.04 -14.49 24.41
C MET A 311 -1.74 -13.01 24.11
N ASP A 312 -1.90 -12.56 22.86
CA ASP A 312 -1.55 -11.21 22.40
C ASP A 312 -0.08 -10.83 22.74
N LYS A 313 0.79 -11.83 22.74
CA LYS A 313 2.20 -11.69 23.13
C LYS A 313 3.19 -12.42 22.25
N LEU A 314 2.84 -13.57 21.77
CA LEU A 314 3.71 -14.36 20.93
C LEU A 314 3.09 -14.46 19.55
N PHE A 315 3.79 -13.97 18.56
CA PHE A 315 3.35 -13.92 17.17
C PHE A 315 4.27 -14.79 16.35
N PHE A 316 3.70 -15.51 15.43
CA PHE A 316 4.42 -16.36 14.48
C PHE A 316 3.89 -16.09 13.09
N GLU A 317 4.77 -15.68 12.20
CA GLU A 317 4.49 -15.48 10.78
C GLU A 317 5.30 -16.47 9.96
N ALA A 318 4.67 -17.05 8.95
CA ALA A 318 5.32 -17.92 8.00
C ALA A 318 4.68 -17.78 6.64
N GLU A 319 5.46 -17.54 5.62
CA GLU A 319 4.99 -17.42 4.25
C GLU A 319 5.94 -18.07 3.26
N TYR A 320 5.39 -18.53 2.16
CA TYR A 320 6.12 -19.00 0.99
C TYR A 320 5.47 -18.43 -0.27
N VAL A 321 6.28 -17.88 -1.15
CA VAL A 321 5.91 -17.41 -2.49
C VAL A 321 6.81 -18.05 -3.52
N GLY A 322 6.28 -18.46 -4.68
CA GLY A 322 7.13 -19.01 -5.71
C GLY A 322 6.48 -19.17 -7.06
N ALA A 323 7.30 -19.07 -8.09
CA ALA A 323 6.95 -19.41 -9.46
C ALA A 323 6.65 -20.92 -9.60
N ASN A 324 5.78 -21.28 -10.54
CA ASN A 324 5.42 -22.67 -10.82
C ASN A 324 6.24 -23.29 -11.95
N ASP A 325 6.96 -22.47 -12.70
CA ASP A 325 7.80 -22.91 -13.82
C ASP A 325 8.96 -21.92 -14.00
N ASN A 326 9.92 -22.29 -14.84
CA ASN A 326 11.07 -21.45 -15.15
C ASN A 326 10.72 -20.42 -16.22
N PHE A 327 11.24 -19.22 -16.04
CA PHE A 327 11.31 -18.25 -17.14
C PHE A 327 12.15 -18.79 -18.29
N GLU A 328 11.75 -18.53 -19.52
CA GLU A 328 12.53 -18.92 -20.70
C GLU A 328 13.83 -18.10 -20.77
N ALA A 329 14.97 -18.75 -20.76
CA ALA A 329 16.28 -18.08 -20.82
C ALA A 329 16.41 -17.07 -21.98
N SER A 330 15.68 -17.31 -23.10
CA SER A 330 15.64 -16.40 -24.23
C SER A 330 14.95 -15.08 -23.93
N ASP A 331 13.95 -15.05 -23.05
CA ASP A 331 13.20 -13.86 -22.69
C ASP A 331 14.07 -12.94 -21.84
N LEU A 332 14.90 -13.52 -20.99
CA LEU A 332 15.88 -12.82 -20.15
C LEU A 332 17.22 -12.54 -20.87
N GLY A 333 17.34 -12.84 -22.16
CA GLY A 333 18.60 -12.69 -22.91
C GLY A 333 19.74 -13.59 -22.41
N LEU A 334 19.44 -14.65 -21.66
CA LEU A 334 20.39 -15.54 -21.04
C LEU A 334 20.84 -16.69 -21.95
N ALA A 335 21.93 -17.37 -21.55
CA ALA A 335 22.42 -18.53 -22.27
C ALA A 335 21.41 -19.71 -22.21
N PRO A 336 21.23 -20.49 -23.28
CA PRO A 336 20.32 -21.63 -23.27
C PRO A 336 20.64 -22.61 -22.13
N GLY A 337 19.62 -22.96 -21.34
CA GLY A 337 19.72 -23.92 -20.23
C GLY A 337 19.95 -23.29 -18.86
N VAL A 338 20.09 -21.97 -18.79
CA VAL A 338 19.96 -21.23 -17.52
C VAL A 338 18.50 -21.27 -17.10
N LYS A 339 18.27 -21.49 -15.83
CA LYS A 339 16.95 -21.59 -15.24
C LYS A 339 16.75 -20.42 -14.30
N PHE A 340 15.54 -19.91 -14.24
CA PHE A 340 15.10 -18.91 -13.28
C PHE A 340 13.66 -19.24 -12.88
N GLU A 341 13.48 -19.82 -11.69
CA GLU A 341 12.21 -20.21 -11.09
C GLU A 341 12.18 -19.66 -9.67
N PRO A 342 12.03 -18.32 -9.50
CA PRO A 342 12.22 -17.64 -8.21
C PRO A 342 11.23 -18.13 -7.16
N LYS A 343 11.75 -18.38 -5.95
CA LYS A 343 11.00 -18.83 -4.78
C LYS A 343 11.56 -18.19 -3.54
N THR A 344 10.67 -17.77 -2.63
CA THR A 344 11.05 -17.19 -1.35
C THR A 344 10.24 -17.78 -0.21
N TRP A 345 10.79 -17.75 0.99
CA TRP A 345 10.08 -18.05 2.23
C TRP A 345 10.51 -17.09 3.35
N ASN A 346 9.56 -16.81 4.25
CA ASN A 346 9.79 -16.04 5.47
C ASN A 346 9.25 -16.79 6.68
N PHE A 347 10.01 -16.76 7.79
CA PHE A 347 9.60 -17.25 9.11
C PHE A 347 9.99 -16.22 10.16
N GLU A 348 8.99 -15.71 10.89
CA GLU A 348 9.21 -14.76 11.98
C GLU A 348 8.61 -15.25 13.29
N LEU A 349 9.24 -14.86 14.38
CA LEU A 349 8.77 -15.08 15.73
C LEU A 349 8.94 -13.80 16.52
N ALA A 350 7.83 -13.16 16.93
CA ALA A 350 7.83 -11.96 17.72
C ALA A 350 7.27 -12.20 19.13
N TYR A 351 7.79 -11.46 20.09
CA TYR A 351 7.36 -11.50 21.49
C TYR A 351 7.18 -10.11 22.08
N ALA A 352 5.92 -9.75 22.35
CA ALA A 352 5.55 -8.56 23.09
C ALA A 352 5.83 -8.76 24.60
N ALA A 353 7.04 -8.42 25.03
CA ALA A 353 7.49 -8.59 26.41
C ALA A 353 6.68 -7.71 27.37
N THR A 354 6.28 -6.53 26.94
CA THR A 354 5.41 -5.59 27.65
C THR A 354 4.54 -4.85 26.63
N ASP A 355 3.58 -4.04 27.07
CA ASP A 355 2.75 -3.17 26.22
C ASP A 355 3.57 -2.12 25.41
N ARG A 356 4.90 -2.05 25.61
CA ARG A 356 5.80 -1.09 24.98
C ARG A 356 7.07 -1.72 24.39
N VAL A 357 7.31 -2.98 24.64
CA VAL A 357 8.55 -3.66 24.21
C VAL A 357 8.20 -4.89 23.45
N GLU A 358 8.59 -4.92 22.21
CA GLU A 358 8.55 -6.10 21.37
C GLU A 358 9.95 -6.47 20.86
N VAL A 359 10.20 -7.75 20.70
CA VAL A 359 11.41 -8.28 20.07
C VAL A 359 10.99 -9.33 19.08
N ALA A 360 11.60 -9.32 17.88
CA ALA A 360 11.36 -10.35 16.89
C ALA A 360 12.68 -10.88 16.32
N VAL A 361 12.61 -12.09 15.79
CA VAL A 361 13.66 -12.73 15.02
C VAL A 361 13.06 -13.27 13.73
N LYS A 362 13.80 -13.16 12.62
CA LYS A 362 13.40 -13.73 11.33
C LYS A 362 14.48 -14.63 10.75
N TYR A 363 14.05 -15.59 9.98
CA TYR A 363 14.86 -16.38 9.05
C TYR A 363 14.08 -16.50 7.75
N GLU A 364 14.64 -16.00 6.69
CA GLU A 364 14.04 -15.99 5.37
C GLU A 364 15.07 -16.33 4.31
N GLY A 365 14.64 -16.58 3.09
CA GLY A 365 15.53 -16.89 1.98
C GLY A 365 14.77 -17.35 0.76
N GLY A 366 15.48 -17.86 -0.22
CA GLY A 366 14.91 -18.32 -1.46
C GLY A 366 15.77 -19.32 -2.23
N ASP A 367 15.34 -19.60 -3.44
CA ASP A 367 15.97 -20.49 -4.40
C ASP A 367 15.78 -19.91 -5.80
N ASP A 368 16.79 -20.01 -6.66
CA ASP A 368 16.80 -19.38 -7.99
C ASP A 368 16.57 -17.86 -7.95
N LEU A 369 17.17 -17.15 -7.01
CA LEU A 369 17.02 -15.69 -6.84
C LEU A 369 18.20 -14.90 -7.42
N TRP A 370 19.32 -15.53 -7.67
CA TRP A 370 20.58 -14.95 -8.16
C TRP A 370 21.05 -13.79 -7.27
N ASP A 371 21.11 -12.56 -7.84
CA ASP A 371 21.44 -11.32 -7.16
C ASP A 371 20.20 -10.40 -6.96
N PHE A 372 19.01 -10.92 -7.22
CA PHE A 372 17.75 -10.23 -6.93
C PHE A 372 17.52 -10.14 -5.43
N LEU A 373 17.56 -11.29 -4.74
CA LEU A 373 17.34 -11.37 -3.30
C LEU A 373 18.33 -12.34 -2.66
N PRO A 374 18.63 -12.23 -1.36
CA PRO A 374 19.49 -13.18 -0.65
C PRO A 374 18.97 -14.62 -0.74
N GLU A 375 19.91 -15.59 -0.93
CA GLU A 375 19.62 -17.02 -0.81
C GLU A 375 19.15 -17.36 0.60
N TYR A 376 19.72 -16.71 1.62
CA TYR A 376 19.19 -16.71 2.98
C TYR A 376 19.53 -15.40 3.72
N GLN A 377 18.61 -15.01 4.58
CA GLN A 377 18.76 -13.84 5.44
C GLN A 377 18.21 -14.14 6.82
N TYR A 378 18.86 -13.61 7.86
CA TYR A 378 18.38 -13.71 9.23
C TYR A 378 18.66 -12.45 10.01
N GLY A 379 17.81 -12.20 10.99
CA GLY A 379 17.99 -11.01 11.80
C GLY A 379 17.16 -10.94 13.05
N ALA A 380 17.27 -9.80 13.71
CA ALA A 380 16.51 -9.49 14.90
C ALA A 380 16.15 -7.99 14.94
N VAL A 381 14.97 -7.71 15.47
CA VAL A 381 14.49 -6.35 15.70
C VAL A 381 14.07 -6.17 17.16
N PHE A 382 14.30 -4.98 17.68
CA PHE A 382 13.84 -4.52 18.97
C PHE A 382 13.01 -3.25 18.78
N THR A 383 11.74 -3.27 19.18
CA THR A 383 10.82 -2.13 19.06
C THR A 383 10.42 -1.63 20.46
N TYR A 384 10.45 -0.32 20.62
CA TYR A 384 10.05 0.37 21.87
C TYR A 384 9.02 1.47 21.60
N GLY A 385 7.82 1.33 22.18
CA GLY A 385 6.78 2.37 22.16
C GLY A 385 7.16 3.55 23.04
N LEU A 386 7.62 4.65 22.44
CA LEU A 386 8.02 5.89 23.13
C LEU A 386 6.84 6.61 23.74
N PHE A 387 5.82 6.82 22.90
CA PHE A 387 4.56 7.49 23.23
C PHE A 387 3.40 6.71 22.62
N GLU A 388 2.18 7.20 22.80
CA GLU A 388 1.03 6.71 22.04
C GLU A 388 1.28 6.97 20.54
N ASN A 389 1.10 5.96 19.71
CA ASN A 389 1.32 6.01 18.27
C ASN A 389 2.74 6.47 17.84
N THR A 390 3.74 6.21 18.67
CA THR A 390 5.14 6.57 18.35
C THR A 390 6.07 5.47 18.81
N SER A 391 6.83 4.90 17.89
CA SER A 391 7.77 3.81 18.15
C SER A 391 9.19 4.16 17.72
N LEU A 392 10.15 3.51 18.36
CA LEU A 392 11.55 3.48 17.96
C LEU A 392 11.95 2.02 17.80
N ALA A 393 12.43 1.65 16.62
CA ALA A 393 12.90 0.31 16.33
C ALA A 393 14.40 0.30 16.01
N LEU A 394 15.06 -0.82 16.30
CA LEU A 394 16.44 -1.12 15.92
C LEU A 394 16.47 -2.51 15.35
N GLU A 395 16.89 -2.64 14.11
CA GLU A 395 16.98 -3.88 13.35
C GLU A 395 18.42 -4.20 12.97
N TYR A 396 18.73 -5.49 12.91
CA TYR A 396 19.92 -6.04 12.28
C TYR A 396 19.53 -7.19 11.37
N LEU A 397 19.99 -7.16 10.13
CA LEU A 397 19.85 -8.23 9.15
C LEU A 397 21.23 -8.62 8.61
N HIS A 398 21.42 -9.93 8.38
CA HIS A 398 22.55 -10.49 7.65
C HIS A 398 22.02 -11.37 6.53
N GLY A 399 22.42 -11.10 5.30
CA GLY A 399 22.01 -11.82 4.09
C GLY A 399 23.22 -12.34 3.32
N GLU A 400 23.08 -13.52 2.70
CA GLU A 400 24.06 -14.12 1.78
C GLU A 400 23.35 -14.43 0.46
N PHE A 401 23.95 -14.05 -0.67
CA PHE A 401 23.42 -14.21 -2.03
C PHE A 401 24.00 -15.43 -2.71
N GLU A 402 23.37 -15.93 -3.78
CA GLU A 402 23.83 -17.10 -4.55
C GLU A 402 25.21 -16.93 -5.22
N ASN A 403 25.67 -15.69 -5.38
CA ASN A 403 26.96 -15.34 -5.93
C ASN A 403 28.08 -15.22 -4.87
N ASP A 404 27.82 -15.67 -3.64
CA ASP A 404 28.70 -15.56 -2.46
C ASP A 404 28.88 -14.10 -1.96
N ASP A 405 28.05 -13.14 -2.39
CA ASP A 405 28.00 -11.78 -1.79
C ASP A 405 27.33 -11.85 -0.41
N GLU A 406 27.80 -11.02 0.53
CA GLU A 406 27.25 -10.92 1.88
C GLU A 406 26.80 -9.47 2.15
N ARG A 407 25.68 -9.31 2.87
CA ARG A 407 25.15 -8.01 3.28
C ARG A 407 24.83 -7.97 4.76
N ASP A 408 25.39 -6.99 5.48
CA ASP A 408 25.00 -6.65 6.85
C ASP A 408 24.26 -5.30 6.86
N LEU A 409 23.04 -5.29 7.38
CA LEU A 409 22.21 -4.11 7.48
C LEU A 409 21.86 -3.81 8.95
N ILE A 410 22.05 -2.55 9.37
CA ILE A 410 21.59 -2.05 10.67
C ILE A 410 20.69 -0.86 10.41
N THR A 411 19.41 -0.94 10.79
CA THR A 411 18.44 0.12 10.61
C THR A 411 17.87 0.57 11.94
N THR A 412 17.74 1.87 12.13
CA THR A 412 17.01 2.47 13.26
C THR A 412 15.89 3.31 12.69
N GLN A 413 14.65 3.02 13.07
CA GLN A 413 13.47 3.74 12.60
C GLN A 413 12.77 4.46 13.75
N LEU A 414 12.34 5.69 13.49
CA LEU A 414 11.37 6.42 14.30
C LEU A 414 10.08 6.56 13.50
N ALA A 415 9.03 5.89 13.95
CA ALA A 415 7.71 5.90 13.30
C ALA A 415 6.68 6.66 14.15
N VAL A 416 5.81 7.42 13.49
CA VAL A 416 4.66 8.12 14.08
C VAL A 416 3.42 7.85 13.24
N GLU A 417 2.40 7.26 13.87
CA GLU A 417 1.11 6.95 13.25
C GLU A 417 0.03 7.93 13.77
N PHE A 418 -1.01 8.22 12.98
CA PHE A 418 -2.12 9.08 13.41
C PHE A 418 -3.43 8.79 12.67
#